data_cfca0cfa9cdc7ba03f1340f98549f395
#
_entry.id   cfca0cfa9cdc7ba03f1340f98549f395
#
_cell.length_a   1.000
_cell.length_b   1.000
_cell.length_c   1.000
_cell.angle_alpha   90.00
_cell.angle_beta   90.00
_cell.angle_gamma   90.00
#
_symmetry.space_group_name_H-M   'P 1'
#
loop_
_entity.id
_entity.type
_entity.pdbx_description
1 polymer ?
#
loop_
_entity_poly.entity_id
_entity_poly.type
_entity_poly.pdbx_seq_one_letter_code
_entity_poly.pdbx_strand_id
1 'polypeptide(L)'
;MLLANFLNKIFKIGGFVLEDANGRKHTIGKVDSTEKPLTVKLLKKKLHIQLLIWPQWYFPLAYEEGIIQIYNGSITEVVDTFYRNIGKKGTTGGISKYIDKLFSF
;
A
#
# COMPACT_ATOMS: atom_id res chain seq x y z
N MET A 1 -10.03 -2.24 -9.34
CA MET A 1 -8.60 -2.06 -9.53
C MET A 1 -7.84 -3.24 -8.91
N LEU A 2 -6.92 -3.81 -9.66
CA LEU A 2 -6.22 -5.02 -9.23
C LEU A 2 -5.37 -4.82 -7.97
N LEU A 3 -4.63 -3.70 -7.93
CA LEU A 3 -3.81 -3.37 -6.76
C LEU A 3 -4.68 -3.20 -5.50
N ALA A 4 -5.80 -2.49 -5.61
CA ALA A 4 -6.70 -2.28 -4.48
C ALA A 4 -7.28 -3.59 -3.99
N ASN A 5 -7.66 -4.47 -4.90
CA ASN A 5 -8.19 -5.78 -4.53
C ASN A 5 -7.14 -6.62 -3.80
N PHE A 6 -5.90 -6.57 -4.28
CA PHE A 6 -4.80 -7.27 -3.65
C PHE A 6 -4.54 -6.73 -2.24
N LEU A 7 -4.48 -5.41 -2.10
CA LEU A 7 -4.24 -4.79 -0.80
C LEU A 7 -5.36 -5.10 0.19
N ASN A 8 -6.60 -5.15 -0.28
CA ASN A 8 -7.73 -5.50 0.59
C ASN A 8 -7.66 -6.93 1.10
N LYS A 9 -6.99 -7.82 0.39
CA LYS A 9 -6.77 -9.19 0.88
C LYS A 9 -5.72 -9.22 1.98
N ILE A 10 -4.78 -8.29 1.97
CA ILE A 10 -3.69 -8.22 2.93
C ILE A 10 -4.10 -7.46 4.19
N PHE A 11 -4.79 -6.33 4.02
CA PHE A 11 -5.06 -5.41 5.12
C PHE A 11 -6.20 -5.91 5.98
N LYS A 12 -5.86 -6.43 7.17
CA LYS A 12 -6.81 -6.87 8.18
C LYS A 12 -6.87 -5.90 9.36
N ILE A 13 -5.81 -5.10 9.55
CA ILE A 13 -5.67 -4.15 10.65
C ILE A 13 -5.47 -2.77 10.06
N GLY A 14 -6.36 -1.83 10.40
CA GLY A 14 -6.27 -0.48 9.88
C GLY A 14 -6.53 -0.41 8.40
N GLY A 15 -6.20 0.71 7.81
CA GLY A 15 -6.39 0.91 6.38
C GLY A 15 -6.15 2.35 5.97
N PHE A 16 -6.40 2.61 4.71
CA PHE A 16 -6.24 3.94 4.13
C PHE A 16 -7.05 4.02 2.85
N VAL A 17 -7.14 5.23 2.29
CA VAL A 17 -7.76 5.44 0.99
C VAL A 17 -6.64 5.48 -0.05
N LEU A 18 -6.79 4.69 -1.11
CA LEU A 18 -5.87 4.70 -2.23
C LEU A 18 -6.53 5.43 -3.40
N GLU A 19 -5.91 6.51 -3.83
CA GLU A 19 -6.38 7.22 -5.02
C GLU A 19 -5.48 6.80 -6.19
N ASP A 20 -6.07 6.16 -7.18
CA ASP A 20 -5.31 5.65 -8.32
C ASP A 20 -4.95 6.77 -9.31
N ALA A 21 -4.16 6.43 -10.33
CA ALA A 21 -3.69 7.42 -11.30
C ALA A 21 -4.80 7.98 -12.18
N ASN A 22 -5.98 7.38 -12.12
CA ASN A 22 -7.16 7.88 -12.84
C ASN A 22 -8.04 8.77 -11.95
N GLY A 23 -7.64 9.00 -10.71
CA GLY A 23 -8.38 9.80 -9.76
C GLY A 23 -9.48 9.08 -9.02
N ARG A 24 -9.57 7.77 -9.15
CA ARG A 24 -10.57 6.97 -8.44
C ARG A 24 -10.05 6.60 -7.06
N LYS A 25 -10.94 6.68 -6.08
CA LYS A 25 -10.60 6.35 -4.69
C LYS A 25 -11.07 4.95 -4.34
N HIS A 26 -10.18 4.23 -3.68
CA HIS A 26 -10.44 2.87 -3.22
C HIS A 26 -10.16 2.80 -1.74
N THR A 27 -11.10 2.24 -0.97
CA THR A 27 -10.88 2.04 0.45
C THR A 27 -10.12 0.73 0.66
N ILE A 28 -8.98 0.83 1.30
CA ILE A 28 -8.14 -0.33 1.61
C ILE A 28 -8.25 -0.63 3.09
N GLY A 29 -8.64 -1.86 3.41
CA GLY A 29 -8.80 -2.27 4.79
C GLY A 29 -9.99 -1.59 5.45
N LYS A 30 -9.82 -1.25 6.72
CA LYS A 30 -10.84 -0.56 7.51
C LYS A 30 -10.40 0.86 7.77
N VAL A 31 -11.16 1.80 7.26
CA VAL A 31 -10.91 3.22 7.48
C VAL A 31 -11.97 3.73 8.42
N ASP A 32 -11.55 4.33 9.53
CA ASP A 32 -12.48 4.98 10.43
C ASP A 32 -13.19 6.10 9.69
N SER A 33 -14.45 6.30 10.03
CA SER A 33 -15.26 7.34 9.40
C SER A 33 -14.85 8.74 9.89
N THR A 34 -13.58 9.02 9.83
CA THR A 34 -13.04 10.34 10.14
C THR A 34 -13.18 11.23 8.93
N GLU A 35 -13.26 12.51 9.17
CA GLU A 35 -13.40 13.49 8.10
C GLU A 35 -12.21 13.50 7.14
N LYS A 36 -11.03 13.09 7.64
CA LYS A 36 -9.79 13.14 6.86
C LYS A 36 -9.04 11.83 6.96
N PRO A 37 -9.45 10.82 6.20
CA PRO A 37 -8.74 9.54 6.21
C PRO A 37 -7.35 9.69 5.58
N LEU A 38 -6.42 8.87 6.07
CA LEU A 38 -5.11 8.77 5.45
C LEU A 38 -5.28 8.37 3.99
N THR A 39 -4.72 9.16 3.10
CA THR A 39 -4.89 8.95 1.65
C THR A 39 -3.54 8.85 0.97
N VAL A 40 -3.39 7.84 0.13
CA VAL A 40 -2.21 7.63 -0.70
C VAL A 40 -2.62 7.86 -2.16
N LYS A 41 -2.06 8.85 -2.79
CA LYS A 41 -2.36 9.19 -4.18
C LYS A 41 -1.23 8.75 -5.10
N LEU A 42 -1.58 7.99 -6.12
CA LEU A 42 -0.65 7.54 -7.14
C LEU A 42 -0.76 8.44 -8.35
N LEU A 43 0.35 9.03 -8.78
CA LEU A 43 0.35 9.97 -9.90
C LEU A 43 0.66 9.32 -11.25
N LYS A 44 1.21 8.12 -11.25
CA LYS A 44 1.57 7.42 -12.48
C LYS A 44 0.94 6.04 -12.53
N LYS A 45 0.42 5.67 -13.70
CA LYS A 45 -0.22 4.36 -13.89
C LYS A 45 0.73 3.20 -13.70
N LYS A 46 2.02 3.39 -13.99
CA LYS A 46 3.01 2.33 -13.80
C LYS A 46 3.07 1.84 -12.35
N LEU A 47 2.70 2.70 -11.40
CA LEU A 47 2.71 2.34 -9.99
C LEU A 47 1.68 1.26 -9.66
N HIS A 48 0.60 1.17 -10.43
CA HIS A 48 -0.42 0.14 -10.19
C HIS A 48 0.18 -1.27 -10.27
N ILE A 49 1.09 -1.47 -11.19
CA ILE A 49 1.76 -2.75 -11.37
C ILE A 49 3.01 -2.86 -10.50
N GLN A 50 3.80 -1.81 -10.43
CA GLN A 50 5.02 -1.81 -9.64
C GLN A 50 4.75 -2.10 -8.16
N LEU A 51 3.71 -1.47 -7.60
CA LEU A 51 3.33 -1.69 -6.20
C LEU A 51 2.71 -3.07 -5.98
N LEU A 52 2.12 -3.64 -7.01
CA LEU A 52 1.59 -4.99 -6.94
C LEU A 52 2.72 -6.02 -6.92
N ILE A 53 3.78 -5.78 -7.67
CA ILE A 53 4.90 -6.69 -7.81
C ILE A 53 5.88 -6.56 -6.64
N TRP A 54 6.29 -5.35 -6.31
CA TRP A 54 7.30 -5.12 -5.29
C TRP A 54 7.04 -3.83 -4.51
N PRO A 55 6.03 -3.80 -3.64
CA PRO A 55 5.67 -2.58 -2.91
C PRO A 55 6.79 -2.06 -2.01
N GLN A 56 7.55 -2.94 -1.38
CA GLN A 56 8.60 -2.54 -0.46
C GLN A 56 9.75 -1.78 -1.14
N TRP A 57 9.94 -2.03 -2.43
CA TRP A 57 10.95 -1.34 -3.21
C TRP A 57 10.38 -0.09 -3.87
N TYR A 58 9.26 -0.25 -4.56
CA TYR A 58 8.72 0.85 -5.37
C TYR A 58 8.02 1.93 -4.57
N PHE A 59 7.47 1.61 -3.40
CA PHE A 59 6.76 2.60 -2.61
C PHE A 59 7.70 3.70 -2.10
N PRO A 60 8.81 3.39 -1.40
CA PRO A 60 9.72 4.44 -0.96
C PRO A 60 10.36 5.20 -2.13
N LEU A 61 10.71 4.49 -3.18
CA LEU A 61 11.32 5.09 -4.36
C LEU A 61 10.36 6.09 -5.04
N ALA A 62 9.13 5.68 -5.23
CA ALA A 62 8.13 6.54 -5.84
C ALA A 62 7.77 7.73 -4.96
N TYR A 63 7.77 7.54 -3.65
CA TYR A 63 7.54 8.63 -2.72
C TYR A 63 8.66 9.67 -2.84
N GLU A 64 9.89 9.20 -2.90
CA GLU A 64 11.06 10.08 -3.05
C GLU A 64 11.04 10.82 -4.38
N GLU A 65 10.59 10.16 -5.45
CA GLU A 65 10.44 10.77 -6.76
C GLU A 65 9.26 11.77 -6.84
N GLY A 66 8.40 11.78 -5.84
CA GLY A 66 7.24 12.68 -5.81
C GLY A 66 6.04 12.18 -6.60
N ILE A 67 6.06 10.93 -7.07
CA ILE A 67 4.93 10.37 -7.82
C ILE A 67 3.95 9.59 -6.95
N ILE A 68 4.22 9.52 -5.66
CA ILE A 68 3.26 9.13 -4.64
C ILE A 68 3.13 10.30 -3.69
N GLN A 69 1.88 10.71 -3.42
CA GLN A 69 1.59 11.78 -2.48
C GLN A 69 0.72 11.23 -1.36
N ILE A 70 1.00 11.68 -0.14
CA ILE A 70 0.28 11.22 1.04
C ILE A 70 -0.43 12.41 1.67
N TYR A 71 -1.72 12.25 1.93
CA TYR A 71 -2.56 13.29 2.52
C TYR A 71 -3.11 12.81 3.85
N ASN A 72 -3.23 13.73 4.78
CA ASN A 72 -3.84 13.50 6.10
C ASN A 72 -3.05 12.51 6.95
N GLY A 73 -1.76 12.43 6.73
CA GLY A 73 -0.85 11.56 7.45
C GLY A 73 0.53 11.61 6.86
N SER A 74 1.37 10.69 7.27
CA SER A 74 2.76 10.63 6.83
C SER A 74 3.08 9.30 6.19
N ILE A 75 4.21 9.25 5.48
CA ILE A 75 4.69 8.00 4.92
C ILE A 75 4.94 6.96 6.02
N THR A 76 5.38 7.41 7.19
CA THR A 76 5.62 6.53 8.32
C THR A 76 4.34 5.78 8.72
N GLU A 77 3.20 6.48 8.74
CA GLU A 77 1.92 5.87 9.06
C GLU A 77 1.51 4.81 8.03
N VAL A 78 1.74 5.10 6.75
CA VAL A 78 1.42 4.16 5.68
C VAL A 78 2.28 2.91 5.77
N VAL A 79 3.58 3.11 5.94
CA VAL A 79 4.54 2.00 6.05
C VAL A 79 4.25 1.18 7.30
N ASP A 80 3.97 1.84 8.42
CA ASP A 80 3.65 1.16 9.67
C ASP A 80 2.39 0.30 9.53
N THR A 81 1.35 0.85 8.91
CA THR A 81 0.11 0.11 8.68
C THR A 81 0.35 -1.10 7.78
N PHE A 82 1.17 -0.92 6.76
CA PHE A 82 1.53 -2.01 5.86
C PHE A 82 2.24 -3.14 6.62
N TYR A 83 3.23 -2.77 7.43
CA TYR A 83 3.98 -3.76 8.19
C TYR A 83 3.16 -4.44 9.29
N ARG A 84 2.18 -3.75 9.84
CA ARG A 84 1.26 -4.38 10.80
C ARG A 84 0.50 -5.53 10.16
N ASN A 85 0.27 -5.46 8.87
CA ASN A 85 -0.50 -6.47 8.16
C ASN A 85 0.35 -7.59 7.59
N ILE A 86 1.55 -7.29 7.11
CA ILE A 86 2.42 -8.29 6.49
C ILE A 86 3.64 -8.64 7.33
N GLY A 87 4.05 -7.76 8.23
CA GLY A 87 5.23 -7.97 9.08
C GLY A 87 4.95 -8.80 10.31
N LYS A 88 3.68 -9.09 10.59
CA LYS A 88 3.33 -9.88 11.76
C LYS A 88 3.57 -11.35 11.55
N LYS A 89 4.09 -11.97 12.61
CA LYS A 89 4.29 -13.39 12.65
C LYS A 89 2.97 -14.12 12.38
N GLY A 90 2.98 -15.04 11.46
CA GLY A 90 1.80 -15.81 11.11
C GLY A 90 1.02 -15.25 9.95
N THR A 91 0.94 -13.92 9.83
CA THR A 91 0.30 -13.30 8.67
C THR A 91 1.26 -13.20 7.51
N THR A 92 2.53 -13.10 7.82
CA THR A 92 3.56 -12.93 6.81
C THR A 92 4.04 -14.23 6.21
N GLY A 93 3.69 -15.34 6.82
CA GLY A 93 4.20 -16.63 6.39
C GLY A 93 4.08 -16.86 4.89
N GLY A 94 2.90 -16.64 4.34
CA GLY A 94 2.66 -16.81 2.92
C GLY A 94 3.18 -15.68 2.08
N ILE A 95 2.87 -14.46 2.49
CA ILE A 95 3.21 -13.26 1.70
C ILE A 95 4.70 -12.99 1.73
N SER A 96 5.30 -13.06 2.91
CA SER A 96 6.73 -12.84 3.07
C SER A 96 7.55 -13.85 2.28
N LYS A 97 7.17 -15.12 2.34
CA LYS A 97 7.81 -16.15 1.55
C LYS A 97 7.70 -15.87 0.06
N TYR A 98 6.53 -15.44 -0.35
CA TYR A 98 6.26 -15.15 -1.75
C TYR A 98 7.13 -13.99 -2.23
N ILE A 99 7.20 -12.93 -1.43
CA ILE A 99 8.02 -11.76 -1.74
C ILE A 99 9.50 -12.14 -1.76
N ASP A 100 9.96 -12.87 -0.75
CA ASP A 100 11.35 -13.32 -0.68
C ASP A 100 11.73 -14.16 -1.88
N LYS A 101 10.83 -15.04 -2.30
CA LYS A 101 11.06 -15.89 -3.46
C LYS A 101 11.15 -15.09 -4.74
N LEU A 102 10.33 -14.05 -4.86
CA LEU A 102 10.35 -13.20 -6.05
C LEU A 102 11.57 -12.29 -6.11
N PHE A 103 12.08 -11.86 -4.97
CA PHE A 103 13.11 -10.84 -4.89
C PHE A 103 14.40 -11.27 -4.21
N SER A 104 14.52 -12.55 -3.91
CA SER A 104 15.81 -13.08 -3.44
C SER A 104 16.67 -13.39 -4.65
N PHE A 105 17.57 -12.52 -4.91
CA PHE A 105 18.50 -12.70 -6.01
C PHE A 105 19.84 -13.16 -5.50
#